data_241c5d8f958979de01a4531629572ddb
#
_entry.id   241c5d8f958979de01a4531629572ddb
#
_cell.length_a   1.000
_cell.length_b   1.000
_cell.length_c   1.000
_cell.angle_alpha   90.00
_cell.angle_beta   90.00
_cell.angle_gamma   90.00
#
_symmetry.space_group_name_H-M   'P 1'
#
loop_
_entity.id
_entity.type
_entity.pdbx_description
1 polymer ?
#
loop_
_entity_poly.entity_id
_entity_poly.type
_entity_poly.pdbx_seq_one_letter_code
_entity_poly.pdbx_strand_id
1 'polypeptide(L)'
;MNTHLKNIAIILIATVIGYASMGLFISAIQEWIFNGVSYYKSSLTVLAIAGLGTFLSAVAGGWIAFKINSYRRRFSNYAMCILVIFETTWLINTHRSDNPIWFEVAAATSLIVGILLGCNIDYFKNDRKSFSAFAS
;
A
#
# COMPACT_ATOMS: atom_id res chain seq x y z
N MET A 1 -18.57 -21.32 15.24
CA MET A 1 -17.33 -20.54 15.22
C MET A 1 -17.58 -19.23 15.96
N ASN A 2 -16.77 -18.93 16.97
CA ASN A 2 -16.89 -17.70 17.78
C ASN A 2 -16.82 -16.45 16.90
N THR A 3 -17.70 -15.48 17.14
CA THR A 3 -17.75 -14.20 16.37
C THR A 3 -16.39 -13.48 16.36
N HIS A 4 -15.63 -13.57 17.44
CA HIS A 4 -14.28 -13.03 17.54
C HIS A 4 -13.30 -13.68 16.55
N LEU A 5 -13.34 -15.02 16.43
CA LEU A 5 -12.48 -15.77 15.51
C LEU A 5 -12.77 -15.41 14.05
N LYS A 6 -14.05 -15.28 13.71
CA LYS A 6 -14.50 -14.87 12.37
C LYS A 6 -13.97 -13.47 12.00
N ASN A 7 -14.05 -12.54 12.95
CA ASN A 7 -13.60 -11.17 12.72
C ASN A 7 -12.07 -11.08 12.54
N ILE A 8 -11.30 -11.83 13.33
CA ILE A 8 -9.84 -11.92 13.18
C ILE A 8 -9.49 -12.53 11.82
N ALA A 9 -10.16 -13.60 11.42
CA ALA A 9 -9.94 -14.24 10.12
C ALA A 9 -10.20 -13.28 8.96
N ILE A 10 -11.27 -12.48 9.00
CA ILE A 10 -11.57 -11.47 7.98
C ILE A 10 -10.48 -10.40 7.90
N ILE A 11 -9.98 -9.91 9.04
CA ILE A 11 -8.90 -8.94 9.08
C ILE A 11 -7.63 -9.53 8.45
N LEU A 12 -7.26 -10.75 8.79
CA LEU A 12 -6.09 -11.43 8.25
C LEU A 12 -6.21 -11.64 6.74
N ILE A 13 -7.34 -12.15 6.27
CA ILE A 13 -7.59 -12.38 4.83
C ILE A 13 -7.54 -11.05 4.07
N ALA A 14 -8.19 -10.01 4.57
CA ALA A 14 -8.17 -8.69 3.95
C ALA A 14 -6.75 -8.10 3.88
N THR A 15 -5.96 -8.28 4.95
CA THR A 15 -4.55 -7.84 5.00
C THR A 15 -3.71 -8.59 3.96
N VAL A 16 -3.82 -9.92 3.91
CA VAL A 16 -3.06 -10.75 2.96
C VAL A 16 -3.42 -10.42 1.52
N ILE A 17 -4.71 -10.32 1.19
CA ILE A 17 -5.16 -10.00 -0.17
C ILE A 17 -4.74 -8.59 -0.56
N GLY A 18 -4.92 -7.59 0.32
CA GLY A 18 -4.50 -6.21 0.05
C GLY A 18 -2.99 -6.09 -0.16
N TYR A 19 -2.20 -6.75 0.70
CA TYR A 19 -0.75 -6.74 0.62
C TYR A 19 -0.23 -7.48 -0.62
N ALA A 20 -0.80 -8.65 -0.94
CA ALA A 20 -0.47 -9.40 -2.15
C ALA A 20 -0.82 -8.62 -3.42
N SER A 21 -1.99 -7.98 -3.46
CA SER A 21 -2.41 -7.13 -4.59
C SER A 21 -1.45 -5.95 -4.78
N MET A 22 -1.06 -5.28 -3.69
CA MET A 22 -0.07 -4.21 -3.73
C MET A 22 1.26 -4.71 -4.30
N GLY A 23 1.77 -5.84 -3.79
CA GLY A 23 3.01 -6.45 -4.26
C GLY A 23 2.97 -6.83 -5.74
N LEU A 24 1.87 -7.41 -6.21
CA LEU A 24 1.68 -7.74 -7.63
C LEU A 24 1.70 -6.50 -8.52
N PHE A 25 1.03 -5.41 -8.13
CA PHE A 25 1.05 -4.16 -8.88
C PHE A 25 2.44 -3.52 -8.90
N ILE A 26 3.15 -3.53 -7.77
CA ILE A 26 4.53 -3.03 -7.69
C ILE A 26 5.44 -3.84 -8.61
N SER A 27 5.40 -5.18 -8.53
CA SER A 27 6.20 -6.04 -9.38
C SER A 27 5.87 -5.86 -10.86
N ALA A 28 4.60 -5.75 -11.21
CA ALA A 28 4.18 -5.49 -12.58
C ALA A 28 4.75 -4.17 -13.12
N ILE A 29 4.73 -3.11 -12.33
CA ILE A 29 5.26 -1.81 -12.74
C ILE A 29 6.78 -1.85 -12.84
N GLN A 30 7.46 -2.39 -11.83
CA GLN A 30 8.92 -2.35 -11.76
C GLN A 30 9.58 -3.32 -12.74
N GLU A 31 9.01 -4.51 -12.92
CA GLU A 31 9.63 -5.55 -13.74
C GLU A 31 9.14 -5.56 -15.18
N TRP A 32 7.83 -5.40 -15.40
CA TRP A 32 7.27 -5.47 -16.76
C TRP A 32 7.37 -4.16 -17.53
N ILE A 33 7.24 -3.02 -16.84
CA ILE A 33 7.31 -1.71 -17.51
C ILE A 33 8.75 -1.20 -17.56
N PHE A 34 9.53 -1.37 -16.49
CA PHE A 34 10.87 -0.78 -16.38
C PHE A 34 12.03 -1.78 -16.42
N ASN A 35 11.77 -3.11 -16.58
CA ASN A 35 12.81 -4.15 -16.58
C ASN A 35 13.71 -4.11 -15.34
N GLY A 36 13.14 -3.83 -14.18
CA GLY A 36 13.84 -3.65 -12.92
C GLY A 36 14.24 -2.18 -12.67
N VAL A 37 14.00 -1.73 -11.44
CA VAL A 37 14.32 -0.36 -11.00
C VAL A 37 15.41 -0.43 -9.93
N SER A 38 16.51 0.28 -10.14
CA SER A 38 17.61 0.39 -9.17
C SER A 38 18.02 1.84 -9.03
N TYR A 39 18.26 2.30 -7.80
CA TYR A 39 18.67 3.66 -7.52
C TYR A 39 19.91 4.07 -8.33
N TYR A 40 20.91 3.20 -8.45
CA TYR A 40 22.18 3.50 -9.13
C TYR A 40 22.15 3.33 -10.65
N LYS A 41 21.21 2.54 -11.18
CA LYS A 41 21.18 2.17 -12.62
C LYS A 41 20.07 2.88 -13.40
N SER A 42 19.04 3.34 -12.71
CA SER A 42 17.88 3.97 -13.35
C SER A 42 18.03 5.48 -13.42
N SER A 43 17.49 6.11 -14.48
CA SER A 43 17.42 7.55 -14.58
C SER A 43 16.47 8.15 -13.53
N LEU A 44 16.66 9.42 -13.17
CA LEU A 44 15.78 10.11 -12.22
C LEU A 44 14.30 10.07 -12.66
N THR A 45 14.05 10.17 -13.94
CA THR A 45 12.69 10.09 -14.51
C THR A 45 12.06 8.71 -14.27
N VAL A 46 12.81 7.63 -14.51
CA VAL A 46 12.35 6.26 -14.26
C VAL A 46 12.08 6.05 -12.77
N LEU A 47 12.95 6.53 -11.89
CA LEU A 47 12.76 6.47 -10.44
C LEU A 47 11.49 7.21 -9.99
N ALA A 48 11.23 8.41 -10.55
CA ALA A 48 10.06 9.19 -10.21
C ALA A 48 8.75 8.50 -10.68
N ILE A 49 8.72 8.00 -11.91
CA ILE A 49 7.54 7.33 -12.46
C ILE A 49 7.30 5.98 -11.74
N ALA A 50 8.35 5.21 -11.49
CA ALA A 50 8.26 3.96 -10.73
C ALA A 50 7.80 4.21 -9.29
N GLY A 51 8.29 5.27 -8.65
CA GLY A 51 7.86 5.70 -7.31
C GLY A 51 6.37 6.07 -7.27
N LEU A 52 5.88 6.83 -8.26
CA LEU A 52 4.46 7.13 -8.40
C LEU A 52 3.63 5.85 -8.62
N GLY A 53 4.10 4.94 -9.46
CA GLY A 53 3.45 3.65 -9.69
C GLY A 53 3.37 2.81 -8.41
N THR A 54 4.45 2.77 -7.65
CA THR A 54 4.52 2.10 -6.33
C THR A 54 3.54 2.72 -5.34
N PHE A 55 3.48 4.05 -5.28
CA PHE A 55 2.51 4.77 -4.45
C PHE A 55 1.06 4.45 -4.83
N LEU A 56 0.72 4.49 -6.12
CA LEU A 56 -0.63 4.15 -6.61
C LEU A 56 -0.99 2.69 -6.33
N SER A 57 -0.03 1.78 -6.40
CA SER A 57 -0.19 0.38 -6.04
C SER A 57 -0.52 0.21 -4.55
N ALA A 58 0.10 1.00 -3.69
CA ALA A 58 -0.18 1.01 -2.26
C ALA A 58 -1.59 1.57 -1.96
N VAL A 59 -2.01 2.62 -2.68
CA VAL A 59 -3.39 3.14 -2.59
C VAL A 59 -4.40 2.09 -3.00
N ALA A 60 -4.18 1.40 -4.11
CA ALA A 60 -5.06 0.33 -4.61
C ALA A 60 -5.13 -0.85 -3.62
N GLY A 61 -3.98 -1.33 -3.12
CA GLY A 61 -3.92 -2.41 -2.13
C GLY A 61 -4.62 -2.03 -0.82
N GLY A 62 -4.41 -0.81 -0.33
CA GLY A 62 -5.10 -0.28 0.85
C GLY A 62 -6.61 -0.18 0.66
N TRP A 63 -7.08 0.24 -0.50
CA TRP A 63 -8.49 0.28 -0.83
C TRP A 63 -9.12 -1.12 -0.92
N ILE A 64 -8.43 -2.10 -1.52
CA ILE A 64 -8.88 -3.49 -1.60
C ILE A 64 -9.03 -4.08 -0.19
N ALA A 65 -8.01 -3.93 0.67
CA ALA A 65 -8.04 -4.40 2.05
C ALA A 65 -9.20 -3.78 2.83
N PHE A 66 -9.44 -2.48 2.66
CA PHE A 66 -10.54 -1.76 3.27
C PHE A 66 -11.90 -2.27 2.82
N LYS A 67 -12.08 -2.62 1.54
CA LYS A 67 -13.34 -3.15 0.99
C LYS A 67 -13.66 -4.55 1.49
N ILE A 68 -12.65 -5.40 1.64
CA ILE A 68 -12.83 -6.78 2.10
C ILE A 68 -13.18 -6.82 3.58
N ASN A 69 -12.57 -5.93 4.40
CA ASN A 69 -12.80 -5.91 5.85
C ASN A 69 -14.07 -5.12 6.21
N SER A 70 -15.20 -5.82 6.25
CA SER A 70 -16.50 -5.22 6.57
C SER A 70 -16.66 -4.81 8.03
N TYR A 71 -15.91 -5.42 8.96
CA TYR A 71 -16.13 -5.28 10.40
C TYR A 71 -15.34 -4.12 11.04
N ARG A 72 -14.02 -4.12 10.86
CA ARG A 72 -13.13 -3.07 11.34
C ARG A 72 -12.22 -2.61 10.21
N ARG A 73 -12.79 -1.89 9.29
CA ARG A 73 -12.22 -1.55 7.97
C ARG A 73 -10.78 -1.04 8.00
N ARG A 74 -10.40 -0.28 9.03
CA ARG A 74 -9.04 0.30 9.13
C ARG A 74 -7.98 -0.64 9.69
N PHE A 75 -8.38 -1.71 10.41
CA PHE A 75 -7.41 -2.61 11.05
C PHE A 75 -6.53 -3.35 10.04
N SER A 76 -7.08 -3.78 8.90
CA SER A 76 -6.31 -4.42 7.83
C SER A 76 -5.24 -3.48 7.26
N ASN A 77 -5.56 -2.19 7.11
CA ASN A 77 -4.61 -1.20 6.60
C ASN A 77 -3.48 -0.94 7.60
N TYR A 78 -3.78 -0.88 8.91
CA TYR A 78 -2.74 -0.78 9.94
C TYR A 78 -1.84 -2.03 9.95
N ALA A 79 -2.42 -3.22 9.81
CA ALA A 79 -1.64 -4.45 9.70
C ALA A 79 -0.73 -4.44 8.46
N MET A 80 -1.20 -3.94 7.31
CA MET A 80 -0.36 -3.74 6.12
C MET A 80 0.78 -2.76 6.37
N CYS A 81 0.54 -1.65 7.08
CA CYS A 81 1.59 -0.70 7.43
C CYS A 81 2.66 -1.35 8.32
N ILE A 82 2.26 -2.18 9.29
CA ILE A 82 3.20 -2.93 10.14
C ILE A 82 4.04 -3.89 9.29
N LEU A 83 3.44 -4.59 8.33
CA LEU A 83 4.16 -5.48 7.42
C LEU A 83 5.20 -4.71 6.58
N VAL A 84 4.85 -3.54 6.06
CA VAL A 84 5.79 -2.68 5.31
C VAL A 84 6.96 -2.26 6.19
N ILE A 85 6.71 -1.84 7.44
CA ILE A 85 7.77 -1.48 8.39
C ILE A 85 8.67 -2.68 8.68
N PHE A 86 8.09 -3.83 8.93
CA PHE A 86 8.83 -5.06 9.21
C PHE A 86 9.70 -5.47 8.02
N GLU A 87 9.14 -5.49 6.81
CA GLU A 87 9.86 -5.83 5.58
C GLU A 87 11.01 -4.86 5.32
N THR A 88 10.77 -3.55 5.43
CA THR A 88 11.80 -2.53 5.22
C THR A 88 12.93 -2.66 6.25
N THR A 89 12.59 -2.88 7.52
CA THR A 89 13.58 -3.10 8.59
C THR A 89 14.40 -4.36 8.31
N TRP A 90 13.74 -5.42 7.85
CA TRP A 90 14.42 -6.66 7.46
C TRP A 90 15.39 -6.45 6.29
N LEU A 91 14.96 -5.75 5.24
CA LEU A 91 15.81 -5.43 4.07
C LEU A 91 17.05 -4.63 4.47
N ILE A 92 16.89 -3.61 5.31
CA ILE A 92 17.99 -2.78 5.79
C ILE A 92 18.98 -3.61 6.63
N ASN A 93 18.48 -4.42 7.57
CA ASN A 93 19.33 -5.21 8.47
C ASN A 93 20.07 -6.35 7.75
N THR A 94 19.50 -6.91 6.70
CA THR A 94 20.12 -8.01 5.95
C THR A 94 21.02 -7.51 4.82
N HIS A 95 21.17 -6.20 4.63
CA HIS A 95 21.94 -5.59 3.52
C HIS A 95 21.60 -6.21 2.15
N ARG A 96 20.36 -6.64 1.97
CA ARG A 96 19.89 -7.24 0.71
C ARG A 96 19.56 -6.21 -0.36
N SER A 97 19.41 -4.96 0.03
CA SER A 97 19.18 -3.86 -0.88
C SER A 97 20.50 -3.16 -1.17
N ASP A 98 20.81 -2.99 -2.44
CA ASP A 98 21.95 -2.18 -2.90
C ASP A 98 21.65 -0.68 -2.85
N ASN A 99 20.42 -0.30 -2.45
CA ASN A 99 19.98 1.08 -2.40
C ASN A 99 20.42 1.78 -1.09
N PRO A 100 20.56 3.11 -1.10
CA PRO A 100 20.81 3.86 0.12
C PRO A 100 19.67 3.74 1.13
N ILE A 101 19.98 3.70 2.43
CA ILE A 101 19.00 3.54 3.52
C ILE A 101 17.90 4.62 3.44
N TRP A 102 18.24 5.87 3.15
CA TRP A 102 17.28 6.96 3.04
C TRP A 102 16.23 6.70 1.93
N PHE A 103 16.64 6.05 0.83
CA PHE A 103 15.76 5.71 -0.27
C PHE A 103 14.76 4.64 0.14
N GLU A 104 15.20 3.61 0.85
CA GLU A 104 14.32 2.56 1.40
C GLU A 104 13.31 3.12 2.41
N VAL A 105 13.76 4.03 3.29
CA VAL A 105 12.88 4.71 4.24
C VAL A 105 11.87 5.61 3.53
N ALA A 106 12.28 6.34 2.51
CA ALA A 106 11.38 7.16 1.70
C ALA A 106 10.33 6.31 0.96
N ALA A 107 10.76 5.18 0.38
CA ALA A 107 9.86 4.24 -0.27
C ALA A 107 8.84 3.65 0.70
N ALA A 108 9.27 3.20 1.88
CA ALA A 108 8.39 2.69 2.93
C ALA A 108 7.38 3.75 3.41
N THR A 109 7.83 4.98 3.60
CA THR A 109 6.95 6.10 3.99
C THR A 109 5.89 6.35 2.91
N SER A 110 6.28 6.34 1.65
CA SER A 110 5.38 6.50 0.51
C SER A 110 4.32 5.38 0.47
N LEU A 111 4.72 4.12 0.71
CA LEU A 111 3.80 2.98 0.78
C LEU A 111 2.80 3.13 1.92
N ILE A 112 3.26 3.51 3.12
CA ILE A 112 2.40 3.70 4.30
C ILE A 112 1.36 4.79 4.02
N VAL A 113 1.80 5.93 3.50
CA VAL A 113 0.89 7.03 3.12
C VAL A 113 -0.11 6.57 2.06
N GLY A 114 0.33 5.83 1.05
CA GLY A 114 -0.53 5.26 0.01
C GLY A 114 -1.60 4.32 0.59
N ILE A 115 -1.23 3.39 1.47
CA ILE A 115 -2.16 2.47 2.14
C ILE A 115 -3.20 3.25 2.95
N LEU A 116 -2.79 4.26 3.71
CA LEU A 116 -3.69 5.07 4.53
C LEU A 116 -4.63 5.94 3.67
N LEU A 117 -4.16 6.47 2.55
CA LEU A 117 -5.01 7.17 1.59
C LEU A 117 -6.01 6.22 0.95
N GLY A 118 -5.60 5.00 0.59
CA GLY A 118 -6.47 3.97 0.05
C GLY A 118 -7.67 3.67 0.95
N CYS A 119 -7.48 3.61 2.28
CA CYS A 119 -8.58 3.37 3.21
C CYS A 119 -9.54 4.56 3.36
N ASN A 120 -9.15 5.76 2.95
CA ASN A 120 -9.97 6.97 3.06
C ASN A 120 -10.69 7.37 1.75
N ILE A 121 -10.44 6.69 0.64
CA ILE A 121 -11.03 7.02 -0.67
C ILE A 121 -12.56 7.08 -0.62
N ASP A 122 -13.20 6.13 0.05
CA ASP A 122 -14.67 6.11 0.16
C ASP A 122 -15.22 7.28 1.02
N TYR A 123 -14.43 7.77 1.97
CA TYR A 123 -14.77 8.93 2.79
C TYR A 123 -14.83 10.20 1.93
N PHE A 124 -13.83 10.43 1.10
CA PHE A 124 -13.80 11.57 0.17
C PHE A 124 -14.93 11.53 -0.86
N LYS A 125 -15.32 10.30 -1.29
CA LYS A 125 -16.42 10.13 -2.23
C LYS A 125 -17.78 10.45 -1.61
N ASN A 126 -17.97 10.20 -0.31
CA ASN A 126 -19.22 10.47 0.40
C ASN A 126 -19.39 11.96 0.72
N ASP A 127 -18.31 12.63 1.11
CA ASP A 127 -18.32 14.09 1.34
C ASP A 127 -18.67 14.86 0.06
N ARG A 128 -18.15 14.42 -1.09
CA ARG A 128 -18.46 15.07 -2.37
C ARG A 128 -19.94 14.96 -2.75
N LYS A 129 -20.61 13.86 -2.37
CA LYS A 129 -22.05 13.68 -2.60
C LYS A 129 -22.88 14.57 -1.69
N SER A 130 -22.48 14.78 -0.45
CA SER A 130 -23.18 15.70 0.47
C SER A 130 -23.06 17.15 0.00
N PHE A 131 -21.89 17.55 -0.51
CA PHE A 131 -21.68 18.91 -1.03
C PHE A 131 -22.48 19.18 -2.30
N SER A 132 -22.62 18.21 -3.21
CA SER A 132 -23.46 18.36 -4.41
C SER A 132 -24.95 18.42 -4.10
N ALA A 133 -25.40 17.77 -3.02
CA ALA A 133 -26.80 17.85 -2.56
C ALA A 133 -27.15 19.19 -1.91
N PHE A 134 -26.14 19.91 -1.37
CA PHE A 134 -26.33 21.27 -0.85
C PHE A 134 -26.29 22.36 -1.95
N ALA A 135 -25.70 22.05 -3.12
CA ALA A 135 -25.53 22.98 -4.23
C ALA A 135 -26.69 22.91 -5.28
N SER A 136 -27.62 21.98 -5.10
CA SER A 136 -28.83 21.82 -5.91
C SER A 136 -30.05 22.37 -5.16
#